data_762551785c81c8cfdabf6dce8dc642bd
#
_entry.id   762551785c81c8cfdabf6dce8dc642bd
#
_cell.length_a   1.000
_cell.length_b   1.000
_cell.length_c   1.000
_cell.angle_alpha   90.00
_cell.angle_beta   90.00
_cell.angle_gamma   90.00
#
_symmetry.space_group_name_H-M   'P 1'
#
loop_
_entity.id
_entity.type
_entity.pdbx_description
1 polymer ?
#
loop_
_entity_poly.entity_id
_entity_poly.type
_entity_poly.pdbx_seq_one_letter_code
_entity_poly.pdbx_strand_id
1 'polypeptide(L)'
;MADLNNPKVQKILQSKQFAHLATIQPNGSPQSSPMWFLWDGEHIKFTTTTNRQKYQNIRRDPRVAVSITDVDNPYTYAEFRGVVERIEEDPGGKFYDTLAKHYGVPWGYRGDPRVILYMKIQHVVGQNL
;
A
#
# COMPACT_ATOMS: atom_id res chain seq x y z
N MET A 1 -17.27 -6.92 -11.45
CA MET A 1 -16.23 -6.59 -10.47
C MET A 1 -15.20 -7.70 -10.42
N ALA A 2 -13.92 -7.37 -10.44
CA ALA A 2 -12.87 -8.35 -10.25
C ALA A 2 -12.79 -8.77 -8.78
N ASP A 3 -12.14 -9.89 -8.51
CA ASP A 3 -11.95 -10.36 -7.14
C ASP A 3 -10.49 -10.80 -6.91
N LEU A 4 -10.17 -11.11 -5.67
CA LEU A 4 -8.82 -11.50 -5.28
C LEU A 4 -8.37 -12.84 -5.86
N ASN A 5 -9.29 -13.67 -6.35
CA ASN A 5 -8.95 -14.96 -6.97
C ASN A 5 -8.56 -14.81 -8.44
N ASN A 6 -8.78 -13.64 -9.04
CA ASN A 6 -8.38 -13.38 -10.42
C ASN A 6 -6.86 -13.48 -10.53
N PRO A 7 -6.32 -14.32 -11.45
CA PRO A 7 -4.86 -14.48 -11.58
C PRO A 7 -4.11 -13.19 -11.91
N LYS A 8 -4.72 -12.29 -12.67
CA LYS A 8 -4.09 -11.00 -12.99
C LYS A 8 -4.01 -10.10 -11.75
N VAL A 9 -5.04 -10.12 -10.91
CA VAL A 9 -5.05 -9.39 -9.64
C VAL A 9 -3.94 -9.92 -8.73
N GLN A 10 -3.81 -11.24 -8.60
CA GLN A 10 -2.76 -11.84 -7.78
C GLN A 10 -1.36 -11.53 -8.32
N LYS A 11 -1.17 -11.54 -9.64
CA LYS A 11 0.09 -11.15 -10.26
C LYS A 11 0.48 -9.72 -9.89
N ILE A 12 -0.49 -8.79 -9.93
CA ILE A 12 -0.28 -7.39 -9.54
C ILE A 12 0.08 -7.28 -8.07
N LEU A 13 -0.65 -7.96 -7.19
CA LEU A 13 -0.40 -7.92 -5.74
C LEU A 13 0.97 -8.51 -5.36
N GLN A 14 1.48 -9.46 -6.13
CA GLN A 14 2.76 -10.09 -5.87
C GLN A 14 3.92 -9.40 -6.58
N SER A 15 3.64 -8.35 -7.34
CA SER A 15 4.66 -7.62 -8.10
C SER A 15 5.46 -6.67 -7.20
N LYS A 16 6.56 -6.16 -7.76
CA LYS A 16 7.40 -5.13 -7.13
C LYS A 16 7.12 -3.75 -7.68
N GLN A 17 5.90 -3.53 -8.19
CA GLN A 17 5.46 -2.22 -8.63
C GLN A 17 5.25 -1.28 -7.44
N PHE A 18 5.25 0.01 -7.70
CA PHE A 18 4.83 0.97 -6.69
C PHE A 18 3.30 1.00 -6.64
N ALA A 19 2.78 1.10 -5.42
CA ALA A 19 1.36 1.29 -5.19
C ALA A 19 1.08 2.79 -5.03
N HIS A 20 0.04 3.30 -5.68
CA HIS A 20 -0.38 4.68 -5.50
C HIS A 20 -1.47 4.68 -4.42
N LEU A 21 -1.10 5.15 -3.24
CA LEU A 21 -1.96 5.15 -2.06
C LEU A 21 -2.68 6.49 -1.96
N ALA A 22 -4.01 6.46 -1.97
CA ALA A 22 -4.85 7.64 -1.77
C ALA A 22 -5.44 7.64 -0.37
N THR A 23 -5.34 8.78 0.32
CA THR A 23 -5.88 9.02 1.65
C THR A 23 -6.74 10.27 1.62
N ILE A 24 -7.49 10.53 2.70
CA ILE A 24 -8.42 11.66 2.78
C ILE A 24 -7.88 12.70 3.75
N GLN A 25 -7.67 13.92 3.26
CA GLN A 25 -7.20 15.04 4.07
C GLN A 25 -8.30 15.58 4.98
N PRO A 26 -7.96 16.41 6.00
CA PRO A 26 -8.96 16.94 6.93
C PRO A 26 -10.13 17.69 6.27
N ASN A 27 -9.87 18.35 5.14
CA ASN A 27 -10.91 19.06 4.40
C ASN A 27 -11.69 18.17 3.41
N GLY A 28 -11.45 16.84 3.44
CA GLY A 28 -12.10 15.90 2.54
C GLY A 28 -11.43 15.74 1.18
N SER A 29 -10.41 16.51 0.87
CA SER A 29 -9.71 16.37 -0.41
C SER A 29 -8.81 15.13 -0.42
N PRO A 30 -8.63 14.46 -1.58
CA PRO A 30 -7.76 13.31 -1.68
C PRO A 30 -6.28 13.71 -1.70
N GLN A 31 -5.43 12.82 -1.17
CA GLN A 31 -3.98 12.95 -1.26
C GLN A 31 -3.44 11.61 -1.73
N SER A 32 -2.56 11.61 -2.72
CA SER A 32 -2.02 10.38 -3.33
C SER A 32 -0.50 10.41 -3.36
N SER A 33 0.13 9.27 -3.13
CA SER A 33 1.58 9.14 -3.22
C SER A 33 1.99 7.73 -3.61
N PRO A 34 3.11 7.56 -4.36
CA PRO A 34 3.64 6.24 -4.66
C PRO A 34 4.30 5.64 -3.41
N MET A 35 4.07 4.34 -3.20
CA MET A 35 4.53 3.63 -2.01
C MET A 35 5.09 2.27 -2.39
N TRP A 36 6.07 1.80 -1.63
CA TRP A 36 6.37 0.38 -1.57
C TRP A 36 5.24 -0.35 -0.86
N PHE A 37 4.97 -1.58 -1.25
CA PHE A 37 3.96 -2.40 -0.58
C PHE A 37 4.39 -3.86 -0.54
N LEU A 38 3.77 -4.62 0.36
CA LEU A 38 3.92 -6.07 0.42
C LEU A 38 2.55 -6.69 0.65
N TRP A 39 2.19 -7.64 -0.23
CA TRP A 39 0.97 -8.44 -0.09
C TRP A 39 1.31 -9.72 0.68
N ASP A 40 0.61 -9.99 1.77
CA ASP A 40 0.85 -11.19 2.60
C ASP A 40 -0.23 -12.26 2.46
N GLY A 41 -1.15 -12.11 1.50
CA GLY A 41 -2.28 -13.01 1.31
C GLY A 41 -3.55 -12.56 2.01
N GLU A 42 -3.45 -11.58 2.88
CA GLU A 42 -4.57 -11.04 3.66
C GLU A 42 -4.63 -9.51 3.61
N HIS A 43 -3.48 -8.86 3.78
CA HIS A 43 -3.39 -7.40 3.79
C HIS A 43 -2.40 -6.89 2.77
N ILE A 44 -2.66 -5.69 2.22
CA ILE A 44 -1.61 -4.90 1.59
C ILE A 44 -0.95 -4.10 2.71
N LYS A 45 0.35 -4.31 2.91
CA LYS A 45 1.10 -3.66 3.99
C LYS A 45 1.99 -2.57 3.44
N PHE A 46 2.03 -1.44 4.15
CA PHE A 46 2.85 -0.28 3.81
C PHE A 46 3.70 0.12 4.99
N THR A 47 4.82 0.79 4.72
CA THR A 47 5.62 1.45 5.74
C THR A 47 5.50 2.96 5.58
N THR A 48 5.37 3.67 6.68
CA THR A 48 5.42 5.14 6.68
C THR A 48 5.97 5.64 8.01
N THR A 49 6.39 6.90 8.02
CA THR A 49 6.80 7.57 9.27
C THR A 49 5.62 8.31 9.86
N THR A 50 5.65 8.49 11.19
CA THR A 50 4.54 9.11 11.93
C THR A 50 4.41 10.62 11.67
N ASN A 51 5.40 11.25 11.04
CA ASN A 51 5.36 12.67 10.68
C ASN A 51 4.80 12.95 9.27
N ARG A 52 4.38 11.91 8.55
CA ARG A 52 3.81 12.08 7.21
C ARG A 52 2.34 12.42 7.26
N GLN A 53 1.90 13.26 6.31
CA GLN A 53 0.48 13.64 6.21
C GLN A 53 -0.42 12.43 6.02
N LYS A 54 -0.02 11.46 5.21
CA LYS A 54 -0.80 10.24 4.98
C LYS A 54 -1.07 9.45 6.27
N TYR A 55 -0.12 9.43 7.19
CA TYR A 55 -0.29 8.78 8.49
C TYR A 55 -1.37 9.48 9.31
N GLN A 56 -1.31 10.81 9.39
CA GLN A 56 -2.32 11.60 10.09
C GLN A 56 -3.70 11.46 9.46
N ASN A 57 -3.75 11.43 8.12
CA ASN A 57 -4.99 11.23 7.38
C ASN A 57 -5.63 9.89 7.73
N ILE A 58 -4.85 8.81 7.71
CA ILE A 58 -5.34 7.45 7.97
C ILE A 58 -5.81 7.30 9.42
N ARG A 59 -5.12 7.93 10.37
CA ARG A 59 -5.54 7.88 11.77
C ARG A 59 -6.91 8.53 11.99
N ARG A 60 -7.19 9.60 11.24
CA ARG A 60 -8.48 10.31 11.34
C ARG A 60 -9.56 9.61 10.54
N ASP A 61 -9.22 9.14 9.33
CA ASP A 61 -10.15 8.47 8.41
C ASP A 61 -9.41 7.29 7.77
N PRO A 62 -9.74 6.06 8.15
CA PRO A 62 -8.99 4.88 7.70
C PRO A 62 -9.29 4.45 6.27
N ARG A 63 -10.23 5.09 5.58
CA ARG A 63 -10.59 4.74 4.20
C ARG A 63 -9.44 5.08 3.26
N VAL A 64 -9.08 4.13 2.41
CA VAL A 64 -7.98 4.29 1.45
C VAL A 64 -8.36 3.64 0.11
N ALA A 65 -7.66 4.09 -0.92
CA ALA A 65 -7.69 3.44 -2.23
C ALA A 65 -6.25 3.27 -2.71
N VAL A 66 -5.98 2.16 -3.39
CA VAL A 66 -4.65 1.82 -3.88
C VAL A 66 -4.76 1.41 -5.34
N SER A 67 -3.97 2.03 -6.19
CA SER A 67 -3.91 1.70 -7.61
C SER A 67 -2.53 1.14 -7.95
N ILE A 68 -2.50 -0.01 -8.63
CA ILE A 68 -1.25 -0.68 -9.02
C ILE A 68 -1.38 -1.13 -10.47
N THR A 69 -0.40 -0.74 -11.30
CA THR A 69 -0.34 -1.11 -12.71
C THR A 69 0.38 -2.45 -12.87
N ASP A 70 -0.06 -3.26 -13.83
CA ASP A 70 0.65 -4.49 -14.17
C ASP A 70 2.06 -4.19 -14.70
N VAL A 71 3.03 -5.01 -14.31
CA VAL A 71 4.44 -4.79 -14.66
C VAL A 71 4.71 -4.93 -16.17
N ASP A 72 3.93 -5.77 -16.85
CA ASP A 72 4.15 -6.08 -18.27
C ASP A 72 3.25 -5.26 -19.20
N ASN A 73 2.12 -4.74 -18.72
CA ASN A 73 1.15 -4.04 -19.55
C ASN A 73 0.59 -2.83 -18.82
N PRO A 74 0.99 -1.59 -19.21
CA PRO A 74 0.55 -0.38 -18.51
C PRO A 74 -0.94 -0.09 -18.66
N TYR A 75 -1.64 -0.77 -19.55
CA TYR A 75 -3.09 -0.63 -19.72
C TYR A 75 -3.88 -1.60 -18.85
N THR A 76 -3.19 -2.47 -18.13
CA THR A 76 -3.79 -3.38 -17.15
C THR A 76 -3.46 -2.86 -15.75
N TYR A 77 -4.49 -2.65 -14.94
CA TYR A 77 -4.32 -2.20 -13.56
C TYR A 77 -5.42 -2.72 -12.67
N ALA A 78 -5.13 -2.77 -11.37
CA ALA A 78 -6.13 -3.03 -10.34
C ALA A 78 -6.17 -1.84 -9.38
N GLU A 79 -7.38 -1.49 -8.95
CA GLU A 79 -7.61 -0.54 -7.87
C GLU A 79 -8.26 -1.30 -6.71
N PHE A 80 -7.70 -1.14 -5.53
CA PHE A 80 -8.16 -1.77 -4.31
C PHE A 80 -8.71 -0.69 -3.39
N ARG A 81 -9.95 -0.84 -2.94
CA ARG A 81 -10.57 0.08 -1.98
C ARG A 81 -10.81 -0.65 -0.69
N GLY A 82 -10.58 0.02 0.41
CA GLY A 82 -10.78 -0.58 1.72
C GLY A 82 -10.38 0.35 2.85
N VAL A 83 -9.94 -0.25 3.93
CA VAL A 83 -9.57 0.49 5.15
C VAL A 83 -8.25 -0.03 5.70
N VAL A 84 -7.50 0.88 6.31
CA VAL A 84 -6.38 0.49 7.17
C VAL A 84 -6.99 0.09 8.51
N GLU A 85 -7.05 -1.22 8.75
CA GLU A 85 -7.71 -1.74 9.95
C GLU A 85 -6.77 -1.90 11.14
N ARG A 86 -5.46 -1.80 10.92
CA ARG A 86 -4.46 -1.93 11.97
C ARG A 86 -3.22 -1.12 11.63
N ILE A 87 -2.67 -0.47 12.64
CA ILE A 87 -1.38 0.23 12.56
C ILE A 87 -0.52 -0.32 13.68
N GLU A 88 0.67 -0.81 13.35
CA GLU A 88 1.62 -1.33 14.33
C GLU A 88 2.92 -0.55 14.25
N GLU A 89 3.57 -0.34 15.38
CA GLU A 89 4.92 0.20 15.39
C GLU A 89 5.89 -0.80 14.76
N ASP A 90 6.92 -0.29 14.10
CA ASP A 90 7.99 -1.07 13.50
C ASP A 90 9.32 -0.73 14.18
N PRO A 91 9.51 -1.13 15.45
CA PRO A 91 10.72 -0.81 16.18
C PRO A 91 11.94 -1.48 15.53
N GLY A 92 13.00 -0.69 15.35
CA GLY A 92 14.19 -1.18 14.64
C GLY A 92 14.03 -1.29 13.13
N GLY A 93 12.87 -0.93 12.59
CA GLY A 93 12.64 -0.88 11.14
C GLY A 93 12.71 -2.23 10.43
N LYS A 94 12.34 -3.33 11.10
CA LYS A 94 12.44 -4.67 10.51
C LYS A 94 11.57 -4.81 9.26
N PHE A 95 10.34 -4.32 9.30
CA PHE A 95 9.46 -4.36 8.14
C PHE A 95 9.98 -3.45 7.03
N TYR A 96 10.45 -2.25 7.40
CA TYR A 96 11.09 -1.35 6.43
C TYR A 96 12.24 -2.05 5.71
N ASP A 97 13.12 -2.72 6.45
CA ASP A 97 14.25 -3.44 5.86
C ASP A 97 13.79 -4.60 4.96
N THR A 98 12.71 -5.28 5.33
CA THR A 98 12.11 -6.33 4.49
C THR A 98 11.66 -5.74 3.16
N LEU A 99 10.98 -4.59 3.18
CA LEU A 99 10.55 -3.91 1.96
C LEU A 99 11.72 -3.39 1.14
N ALA A 100 12.72 -2.78 1.78
CA ALA A 100 13.90 -2.28 1.10
C ALA A 100 14.60 -3.42 0.34
N LYS A 101 14.74 -4.57 0.96
CA LYS A 101 15.33 -5.75 0.35
C LYS A 101 14.47 -6.29 -0.79
N HIS A 102 13.16 -6.31 -0.60
CA HIS A 102 12.19 -6.75 -1.62
C HIS A 102 12.29 -5.89 -2.88
N TYR A 103 12.44 -4.58 -2.72
CA TYR A 103 12.59 -3.64 -3.85
C TYR A 103 14.04 -3.48 -4.31
N GLY A 104 15.00 -4.14 -3.67
CA GLY A 104 16.38 -4.19 -4.12
C GLY A 104 17.16 -2.90 -3.96
N VAL A 105 16.79 -2.03 -3.01
CA VAL A 105 17.55 -0.79 -2.75
C VAL A 105 18.73 -1.07 -1.82
N PRO A 106 19.83 -0.29 -1.93
CA PRO A 106 21.05 -0.55 -1.16
C PRO A 106 21.06 0.05 0.25
N TRP A 107 20.05 0.83 0.62
CA TRP A 107 19.97 1.44 1.95
C TRP A 107 19.00 0.68 2.85
N GLY A 108 19.14 0.86 4.16
CA GLY A 108 18.27 0.26 5.17
C GLY A 108 17.68 1.32 6.10
N TYR A 109 17.12 0.84 7.19
CA TYR A 109 16.49 1.67 8.20
C TYR A 109 17.47 2.67 8.83
N ARG A 110 17.01 3.92 9.03
CA ARG A 110 17.85 5.02 9.52
C ARG A 110 17.45 5.58 10.87
N GLY A 111 16.53 4.90 11.57
CA GLY A 111 16.16 5.27 12.95
C GLY A 111 14.93 6.15 13.09
N ASP A 112 14.28 6.55 11.98
CA ASP A 112 13.04 7.32 12.05
C ASP A 112 11.88 6.48 12.61
N PRO A 113 10.88 7.12 13.25
CA PRO A 113 9.75 6.38 13.84
C PRO A 113 8.82 5.86 12.75
N ARG A 114 8.87 4.55 12.50
CA ARG A 114 8.09 3.90 11.46
C ARG A 114 6.97 3.07 12.02
N VAL A 115 5.90 2.98 11.22
CA VAL A 115 4.76 2.13 11.48
C VAL A 115 4.47 1.26 10.25
N ILE A 116 3.74 0.18 10.49
CA ILE A 116 3.21 -0.71 9.45
C ILE A 116 1.73 -0.44 9.34
N LEU A 117 1.27 -0.16 8.12
CA LEU A 117 -0.15 0.02 7.83
C LEU A 117 -0.68 -1.29 7.23
N TYR A 118 -1.74 -1.84 7.81
CA TYR A 118 -2.38 -3.08 7.36
C TYR A 118 -3.70 -2.74 6.68
N MET A 119 -3.72 -2.75 5.35
CA MET A 119 -4.92 -2.45 4.58
C MET A 119 -5.71 -3.72 4.31
N LYS A 120 -6.98 -3.70 4.72
CA LYS A 120 -7.97 -4.71 4.34
C LYS A 120 -8.65 -4.31 3.04
N ILE A 121 -8.62 -5.18 2.04
CA ILE A 121 -9.28 -4.95 0.76
C ILE A 121 -10.76 -5.30 0.91
N GLN A 122 -11.62 -4.35 0.54
CA GLN A 122 -13.09 -4.53 0.56
C GLN A 122 -13.67 -4.57 -0.84
N HIS A 123 -12.96 -4.04 -1.84
CA HIS A 123 -13.47 -3.89 -3.19
C HIS A 123 -12.33 -3.88 -4.19
N VAL A 124 -12.49 -4.59 -5.31
CA VAL A 124 -11.48 -4.65 -6.37
C VAL A 124 -12.14 -4.27 -7.69
N VAL A 125 -11.58 -3.29 -8.37
CA VAL A 125 -11.97 -2.90 -9.73
C VAL A 125 -10.70 -2.71 -10.55
N GLY A 126 -10.84 -2.56 -11.85
CA GLY A 126 -9.67 -2.32 -12.69
C GLY A 126 -9.98 -2.43 -14.16
N GLN A 127 -8.92 -2.60 -14.95
CA GLN A 127 -9.00 -2.68 -16.40
C GLN A 127 -8.19 -3.88 -16.89
N ASN A 128 -8.73 -4.60 -17.86
CA ASN A 128 -8.10 -5.81 -18.45
C ASN A 128 -7.81 -6.92 -17.43
N LEU A 129 -8.65 -7.05 -16.45
CA LEU A 129 -8.53 -8.09 -15.42
C LEU A 129 -9.27 -9.37 -15.77
#